data_d3b656345a7717960b60d3efca5af8a6
#
_entry.id   d3b656345a7717960b60d3efca5af8a6
#
_cell.length_a   1.000
_cell.length_b   1.000
_cell.length_c   1.000
_cell.angle_alpha   90.00
_cell.angle_beta   90.00
_cell.angle_gamma   90.00
#
_symmetry.space_group_name_H-M   'P 1'
#
loop_
_entity.id
_entity.type
_entity.pdbx_description
1 polymer ?
#
loop_
_entity_poly.entity_id
_entity_poly.type
_entity_poly.pdbx_seq_one_letter_code
_entity_poly.pdbx_strand_id
1 'polypeptide(L)'
;MAKERDELLDKYSARVFKNRKNHITQLEFGDTPDEILANTRAIPGIVTARGCCYAGCKGVVVGPMKDAVVITHGPIGCAFYSWGTRRNKAKSSYEGEPNFVPYSFCTDMRAPDIVFGGEKKLEAGIDEIMEMFSPKCIFICSTCPIGLIGDDVQAVARRVQEKYGITAVGYSCEGYKGVSQSAGHHIANNGLMRYVIGKGEKAPKTKYSINILGEYNIGGDGWEQERILKKIGYEVVSVFTGDGSYETMKNAHLADLNLVMCHRSINYIAEMMKTKYGIDWLKVNFIGVGTTCKSLRMMAEYFNNPELTKRTEEVIEEELAEIQEDMEYYKSKLKGKTAGIFVGGSRSHHYQLLLRDFGIETTIAGYEFAHRDDYEGREIIPQIKADADSKNIEEITVEREEGYTDRYTEEELAKLRSSGVELDTYDGMIKDMKKGHMVVDDYNMFETDQLIEEYKPDIFFSGIKDKYAIQHGGVVSRQMHSYDYSGPYAGFRGAVNFGRDVTMSLYTNAWALVSPPWKTAPMLEGSLGGGR
;
A
#
# COMPACT_ATOMS: atom_id res chain seq x y z
N MET A 1 27.04 -21.51 -0.25
CA MET A 1 26.03 -21.45 0.83
C MET A 1 25.87 -20.00 1.20
N ALA A 2 24.63 -19.49 1.31
CA ALA A 2 24.41 -18.14 1.78
C ALA A 2 24.98 -18.00 3.19
N LYS A 3 25.53 -16.83 3.51
CA LYS A 3 26.01 -16.54 4.85
C LYS A 3 24.88 -16.59 5.86
N GLU A 4 25.20 -17.02 7.06
CA GLU A 4 24.23 -16.91 8.15
C GLU A 4 23.90 -15.44 8.44
N ARG A 5 22.69 -15.19 8.95
CA ARG A 5 22.22 -13.84 9.33
C ARG A 5 23.26 -13.05 10.14
N ASP A 6 23.88 -13.68 11.12
CA ASP A 6 24.80 -13.02 12.03
C ASP A 6 26.08 -12.55 11.32
N GLU A 7 26.54 -13.28 10.29
CA GLU A 7 27.67 -12.85 9.44
C GLU A 7 27.34 -11.61 8.58
N LEU A 8 26.07 -11.47 8.13
CA LEU A 8 25.63 -10.27 7.43
C LEU A 8 25.67 -9.02 8.35
N LEU A 9 25.47 -9.22 9.64
CA LEU A 9 25.42 -8.16 10.65
C LEU A 9 26.78 -7.86 11.31
N ASP A 10 27.84 -8.57 10.98
CA ASP A 10 29.18 -8.43 11.58
C ASP A 10 29.74 -7.00 11.51
N LYS A 11 29.34 -6.23 10.49
CA LYS A 11 29.78 -4.85 10.31
C LYS A 11 29.08 -3.85 11.23
N TYR A 12 28.04 -4.27 11.95
CA TYR A 12 27.32 -3.42 12.88
C TYR A 12 28.01 -3.34 14.24
N SER A 13 27.88 -2.19 14.89
CA SER A 13 28.22 -2.09 16.31
C SER A 13 27.33 -3.01 17.14
N ALA A 14 27.80 -3.46 18.30
CA ALA A 14 27.09 -4.38 19.19
C ALA A 14 25.66 -3.94 19.53
N ARG A 15 25.42 -2.62 19.66
CA ARG A 15 24.08 -2.07 19.92
C ARG A 15 23.16 -2.25 18.72
N VAL A 16 23.64 -1.97 17.52
CA VAL A 16 22.87 -2.08 16.28
C VAL A 16 22.59 -3.55 15.98
N PHE A 17 23.59 -4.40 16.06
CA PHE A 17 23.45 -5.84 15.94
C PHE A 17 22.35 -6.40 16.83
N LYS A 18 22.40 -6.06 18.13
CA LYS A 18 21.40 -6.51 19.11
C LYS A 18 19.97 -6.13 18.71
N ASN A 19 19.78 -4.96 18.09
CA ASN A 19 18.48 -4.52 17.64
C ASN A 19 18.07 -5.22 16.33
N ARG A 20 18.93 -5.17 15.30
CA ARG A 20 18.57 -5.64 13.96
C ARG A 20 18.45 -7.15 13.82
N LYS A 21 19.13 -7.94 14.64
CA LYS A 21 19.12 -9.40 14.54
C LYS A 21 17.74 -10.05 14.57
N ASN A 22 16.75 -9.41 15.21
CA ASN A 22 15.39 -9.91 15.28
C ASN A 22 14.48 -9.36 14.17
N HIS A 23 14.98 -8.42 13.36
CA HIS A 23 14.30 -7.89 12.19
C HIS A 23 14.73 -8.58 10.89
N ILE A 24 15.70 -9.46 10.96
CA ILE A 24 16.22 -10.22 9.83
C ILE A 24 16.13 -11.69 10.17
N THR A 25 15.39 -12.44 9.38
CA THR A 25 15.17 -13.87 9.58
C THR A 25 15.61 -14.65 8.35
N GLN A 26 16.58 -15.55 8.52
CA GLN A 26 16.87 -16.58 7.53
C GLN A 26 15.94 -17.76 7.81
N LEU A 27 15.14 -18.13 6.81
CA LEU A 27 14.08 -19.10 6.99
C LEU A 27 14.61 -20.53 7.12
N GLU A 28 14.21 -21.24 8.16
CA GLU A 28 14.61 -22.60 8.48
C GLU A 28 13.49 -23.64 8.27
N PHE A 29 12.22 -23.24 8.46
CA PHE A 29 11.05 -24.12 8.40
C PHE A 29 11.22 -25.41 9.24
N GLY A 30 11.67 -25.25 10.48
CA GLY A 30 11.84 -26.33 11.46
C GLY A 30 10.62 -26.51 12.36
N ASP A 31 10.82 -27.24 13.47
CA ASP A 31 9.78 -27.46 14.49
C ASP A 31 9.36 -26.19 15.22
N THR A 32 10.24 -25.18 15.26
CA THR A 32 9.92 -23.84 15.77
C THR A 32 9.55 -22.94 14.60
N PRO A 33 8.41 -22.26 14.64
CA PRO A 33 8.04 -21.30 13.59
C PRO A 33 9.09 -20.22 13.42
N ASP A 34 9.33 -19.83 12.16
CA ASP A 34 10.14 -18.67 11.85
C ASP A 34 9.43 -17.40 12.33
N GLU A 35 10.10 -16.62 13.17
CA GLU A 35 9.57 -15.39 13.75
C GLU A 35 10.36 -14.17 13.29
N ILE A 36 9.66 -13.03 13.17
CA ILE A 36 10.26 -11.75 12.84
C ILE A 36 9.72 -10.65 13.74
N LEU A 37 10.60 -9.81 14.25
CA LEU A 37 10.21 -8.61 14.97
C LEU A 37 9.91 -7.48 13.97
N ALA A 38 8.67 -7.01 13.95
CA ALA A 38 8.21 -6.01 13.02
C ALA A 38 7.67 -4.75 13.72
N ASN A 39 7.58 -3.64 12.96
CA ASN A 39 6.98 -2.39 13.37
C ASN A 39 7.53 -1.81 14.67
N THR A 40 8.84 -1.78 14.82
CA THR A 40 9.52 -1.19 15.98
C THR A 40 10.18 0.14 15.62
N ARG A 41 10.61 0.88 16.65
CA ARG A 41 11.31 2.16 16.43
C ARG A 41 12.67 1.94 15.79
N ALA A 42 12.99 2.77 14.78
CA ALA A 42 14.33 2.81 14.19
C ALA A 42 15.39 3.22 15.22
N ILE A 43 16.60 2.72 15.04
CA ILE A 43 17.75 3.13 15.83
C ILE A 43 18.22 4.49 15.33
N PRO A 44 18.48 5.47 16.23
CA PRO A 44 19.08 6.74 15.81
C PRO A 44 20.40 6.53 15.06
N GLY A 45 20.52 7.14 13.91
CA GLY A 45 21.71 7.11 13.05
C GLY A 45 21.60 6.22 11.82
N ILE A 46 20.88 5.11 11.89
CA ILE A 46 20.62 4.26 10.72
C ILE A 46 19.15 4.42 10.32
N VAL A 47 18.93 5.08 9.19
CA VAL A 47 17.58 5.38 8.69
C VAL A 47 17.08 4.19 7.88
N THR A 48 15.90 3.71 8.27
CA THR A 48 15.15 2.72 7.51
C THR A 48 14.31 3.37 6.40
N ALA A 49 13.85 2.58 5.44
CA ALA A 49 13.18 3.11 4.24
C ALA A 49 11.73 3.57 4.46
N ARG A 50 11.14 3.30 5.62
CA ARG A 50 9.73 3.61 5.92
C ARG A 50 9.40 5.10 5.98
N GLY A 51 8.11 5.42 5.76
CA GLY A 51 7.56 6.75 5.95
C GLY A 51 7.07 7.01 7.38
N CYS A 52 6.71 8.25 7.66
CA CYS A 52 6.13 8.68 8.95
C CYS A 52 4.59 8.63 8.94
N CYS A 53 3.96 8.88 10.09
CA CYS A 53 2.50 8.90 10.26
C CYS A 53 1.82 9.86 9.26
N TYR A 54 2.31 11.09 9.11
CA TYR A 54 1.80 12.05 8.13
C TYR A 54 1.81 11.50 6.70
N ALA A 55 2.89 10.81 6.31
CA ALA A 55 2.98 10.20 4.98
C ALA A 55 1.93 9.10 4.78
N GLY A 56 1.62 8.33 5.81
CA GLY A 56 0.54 7.34 5.79
C GLY A 56 -0.84 7.97 5.65
N CYS A 57 -1.15 8.96 6.47
CA CYS A 57 -2.45 9.64 6.43
C CYS A 57 -2.65 10.39 5.10
N LYS A 58 -1.83 11.42 4.88
CA LYS A 58 -1.97 12.32 3.72
C LYS A 58 -1.52 11.67 2.42
N GLY A 59 -0.40 10.96 2.41
CA GLY A 59 0.17 10.43 1.17
C GLY A 59 -0.55 9.19 0.65
N VAL A 60 -0.95 8.30 1.55
CA VAL A 60 -1.50 6.99 1.17
C VAL A 60 -3.03 6.99 1.17
N VAL A 61 -3.69 7.43 2.25
CA VAL A 61 -5.14 7.24 2.40
C VAL A 61 -5.95 8.38 1.80
N VAL A 62 -5.79 9.62 2.27
CA VAL A 62 -6.69 10.70 1.84
C VAL A 62 -6.20 11.45 0.59
N GLY A 63 -4.90 11.48 0.34
CA GLY A 63 -4.31 12.22 -0.77
C GLY A 63 -4.66 11.72 -2.18
N PRO A 64 -4.92 10.41 -2.41
CA PRO A 64 -5.33 9.92 -3.72
C PRO A 64 -6.79 10.21 -4.11
N MET A 65 -7.61 10.73 -3.20
CA MET A 65 -9.01 11.06 -3.48
C MET A 65 -9.09 12.27 -4.42
N LYS A 66 -9.76 12.09 -5.57
CA LYS A 66 -9.72 13.07 -6.66
C LYS A 66 -10.55 14.34 -6.40
N ASP A 67 -11.68 14.21 -5.74
CA ASP A 67 -12.66 15.26 -5.52
C ASP A 67 -12.64 15.88 -4.11
N ALA A 68 -11.63 15.55 -3.31
CA ALA A 68 -11.37 16.15 -2.01
C ALA A 68 -10.10 17.00 -2.05
N VAL A 69 -10.18 18.20 -1.47
CA VAL A 69 -8.99 19.03 -1.23
C VAL A 69 -8.26 18.53 0.00
N VAL A 70 -6.96 18.28 -0.13
CA VAL A 70 -6.13 17.79 0.98
C VAL A 70 -5.06 18.79 1.33
N ILE A 71 -5.24 19.47 2.46
CA ILE A 71 -4.37 20.56 2.92
C ILE A 71 -3.31 20.01 3.87
N THR A 72 -2.06 20.33 3.59
CA THR A 72 -0.96 20.19 4.55
C THR A 72 -0.94 21.40 5.46
N HIS A 73 -1.26 21.23 6.73
CA HIS A 73 -1.06 22.27 7.73
C HIS A 73 0.34 22.13 8.32
N GLY A 74 1.23 23.03 7.90
CA GLY A 74 2.64 22.98 8.28
C GLY A 74 3.57 23.66 7.28
N PRO A 75 4.89 23.46 7.44
CA PRO A 75 5.90 23.95 6.51
C PRO A 75 5.80 23.30 5.12
N ILE A 76 6.25 24.03 4.11
CA ILE A 76 6.12 23.62 2.69
C ILE A 76 6.81 22.27 2.36
N GLY A 77 7.85 21.88 3.09
CA GLY A 77 8.61 20.66 2.80
C GLY A 77 7.76 19.40 2.85
N CYS A 78 6.94 19.21 3.89
CA CYS A 78 6.05 18.05 4.00
C CYS A 78 5.03 18.02 2.84
N ALA A 79 4.49 19.18 2.44
CA ALA A 79 3.58 19.29 1.30
C ALA A 79 4.27 18.91 -0.01
N PHE A 80 5.42 19.50 -0.29
CA PHE A 80 6.16 19.31 -1.53
C PHE A 80 6.59 17.85 -1.71
N TYR A 81 7.25 17.24 -0.72
CA TYR A 81 7.74 15.88 -0.86
C TYR A 81 6.59 14.85 -0.90
N SER A 82 5.52 15.05 -0.15
CA SER A 82 4.36 14.14 -0.24
C SER A 82 3.59 14.27 -1.56
N TRP A 83 3.58 15.46 -2.17
CA TRP A 83 3.03 15.66 -3.50
C TRP A 83 3.97 15.12 -4.59
N GLY A 84 5.26 15.43 -4.54
CA GLY A 84 6.25 14.97 -5.51
C GLY A 84 6.44 13.46 -5.57
N THR A 85 6.10 12.75 -4.51
CA THR A 85 6.12 11.27 -4.48
C THR A 85 4.77 10.63 -4.84
N ARG A 86 3.77 11.41 -5.24
CA ARG A 86 2.46 10.91 -5.61
C ARG A 86 2.53 10.10 -6.91
N ARG A 87 1.89 8.96 -6.94
CA ARG A 87 2.02 7.91 -7.97
C ARG A 87 0.69 7.43 -8.51
N ASN A 88 -0.38 7.80 -7.83
CA ASN A 88 -1.74 7.40 -8.16
C ASN A 88 -2.17 8.05 -9.48
N LYS A 89 -2.71 7.27 -10.39
CA LYS A 89 -3.42 7.80 -11.55
C LYS A 89 -4.85 8.15 -11.15
N ALA A 90 -5.34 9.28 -11.65
CA ALA A 90 -6.72 9.69 -11.51
C ALA A 90 -7.25 10.14 -12.87
N LYS A 91 -8.53 9.90 -13.14
CA LYS A 91 -9.19 10.40 -14.35
C LYS A 91 -9.12 11.92 -14.36
N SER A 92 -8.90 12.47 -15.56
CA SER A 92 -8.79 13.91 -15.70
C SER A 92 -10.14 14.58 -15.49
N SER A 93 -10.12 15.86 -15.10
CA SER A 93 -11.31 16.69 -14.91
C SER A 93 -12.10 16.99 -16.22
N TYR A 94 -11.61 16.55 -17.38
CA TYR A 94 -12.30 16.72 -18.66
C TYR A 94 -13.65 15.99 -18.75
N GLU A 95 -13.91 15.03 -17.85
CA GLU A 95 -15.18 14.32 -17.75
C GLU A 95 -16.20 15.01 -16.83
N GLY A 96 -15.93 16.25 -16.41
CA GLY A 96 -16.86 17.08 -15.63
C GLY A 96 -16.84 16.84 -14.11
N GLU A 97 -15.99 15.94 -13.62
CA GLU A 97 -15.78 15.73 -12.18
C GLU A 97 -14.54 16.49 -11.69
N PRO A 98 -14.58 17.10 -10.48
CA PRO A 98 -13.41 17.77 -9.93
C PRO A 98 -12.26 16.80 -9.68
N ASN A 99 -11.04 17.20 -10.01
CA ASN A 99 -9.83 16.45 -9.71
C ASN A 99 -8.77 17.38 -9.11
N PHE A 100 -8.57 17.27 -7.80
CA PHE A 100 -7.58 18.05 -7.05
C PHE A 100 -6.23 17.34 -6.86
N VAL A 101 -6.11 16.09 -7.32
CA VAL A 101 -4.86 15.29 -7.19
C VAL A 101 -3.63 15.99 -7.79
N PRO A 102 -3.71 16.74 -8.91
CA PRO A 102 -2.54 17.45 -9.45
C PRO A 102 -2.08 18.63 -8.60
N TYR A 103 -2.87 19.10 -7.64
CA TYR A 103 -2.55 20.28 -6.84
C TYR A 103 -1.95 19.91 -5.48
N SER A 104 -1.15 20.81 -4.93
CA SER A 104 -0.60 20.70 -3.58
C SER A 104 -1.06 21.90 -2.74
N PHE A 105 -1.89 21.65 -1.77
CA PHE A 105 -2.39 22.70 -0.86
C PHE A 105 -1.59 22.67 0.45
N CYS A 106 -1.12 23.83 0.88
CA CYS A 106 -0.26 23.96 2.06
C CYS A 106 -0.45 25.35 2.71
N THR A 107 -0.41 25.39 4.03
CA THR A 107 -0.42 26.67 4.77
C THR A 107 0.92 27.37 4.79
N ASP A 108 2.00 26.75 4.31
CA ASP A 108 3.37 27.31 4.32
C ASP A 108 3.72 27.98 5.67
N MET A 109 3.60 27.23 6.76
CA MET A 109 3.92 27.69 8.11
C MET A 109 5.39 28.09 8.21
N ARG A 110 5.63 29.31 8.72
CA ARG A 110 6.96 29.90 8.92
C ARG A 110 7.21 30.20 10.39
N ALA A 111 8.39 30.69 10.73
CA ALA A 111 8.77 30.93 12.11
C ALA A 111 7.74 31.79 12.93
N PRO A 112 7.16 32.87 12.42
CA PRO A 112 6.13 33.60 13.15
C PRO A 112 4.88 32.74 13.44
N ASP A 113 4.44 31.94 12.45
CA ASP A 113 3.26 31.08 12.60
C ASP A 113 3.51 29.97 13.64
N ILE A 114 4.75 29.46 13.73
CA ILE A 114 5.14 28.48 14.74
C ILE A 114 5.14 29.09 16.15
N VAL A 115 5.49 30.37 16.28
CA VAL A 115 5.54 31.04 17.59
C VAL A 115 4.15 31.47 18.07
N PHE A 116 3.30 31.95 17.17
CA PHE A 116 2.02 32.58 17.52
C PHE A 116 0.79 31.72 17.18
N GLY A 117 0.98 30.52 16.63
CA GLY A 117 -0.10 29.64 16.16
C GLY A 117 -0.49 29.89 14.70
N GLY A 118 -0.94 28.83 14.02
CA GLY A 118 -1.24 28.81 12.59
C GLY A 118 -2.72 28.70 12.23
N GLU A 119 -3.63 28.54 13.19
CA GLU A 119 -5.07 28.33 12.91
C GLU A 119 -5.68 29.42 12.02
N LYS A 120 -5.35 30.71 12.29
CA LYS A 120 -5.86 31.83 11.47
C LYS A 120 -5.36 31.76 10.03
N LYS A 121 -4.12 31.34 9.84
CA LYS A 121 -3.53 31.16 8.50
C LYS A 121 -4.18 29.98 7.76
N LEU A 122 -4.50 28.90 8.49
CA LEU A 122 -5.23 27.77 7.96
C LEU A 122 -6.63 28.18 7.51
N GLU A 123 -7.37 28.92 8.33
CA GLU A 123 -8.71 29.42 7.99
C GLU A 123 -8.68 30.33 6.76
N ALA A 124 -7.76 31.28 6.71
CA ALA A 124 -7.59 32.16 5.55
C ALA A 124 -7.28 31.37 4.26
N GLY A 125 -6.39 30.37 4.34
CA GLY A 125 -6.09 29.51 3.19
C GLY A 125 -7.28 28.65 2.76
N ILE A 126 -8.13 28.21 3.69
CA ILE A 126 -9.36 27.51 3.36
C ILE A 126 -10.37 28.46 2.69
N ASP A 127 -10.50 29.69 3.16
CA ASP A 127 -11.39 30.70 2.56
C ASP A 127 -11.01 30.94 1.07
N GLU A 128 -9.72 31.07 0.77
CA GLU A 128 -9.22 31.20 -0.62
C GLU A 128 -9.52 29.93 -1.46
N ILE A 129 -9.33 28.73 -0.87
CA ILE A 129 -9.66 27.48 -1.55
C ILE A 129 -11.15 27.37 -1.85
N MET A 130 -12.00 27.78 -0.93
CA MET A 130 -13.45 27.80 -1.13
C MET A 130 -13.88 28.78 -2.23
N GLU A 131 -13.26 29.96 -2.29
CA GLU A 131 -13.53 30.94 -3.34
C GLU A 131 -13.11 30.43 -4.73
N MET A 132 -11.93 29.78 -4.82
CA MET A 132 -11.35 29.35 -6.11
C MET A 132 -11.93 28.03 -6.62
N PHE A 133 -12.19 27.08 -5.74
CA PHE A 133 -12.44 25.68 -6.13
C PHE A 133 -13.79 25.14 -5.65
N SER A 134 -14.38 25.73 -4.61
CA SER A 134 -15.66 25.30 -4.00
C SER A 134 -15.77 23.77 -3.79
N PRO A 135 -14.77 23.13 -3.14
CA PRO A 135 -14.80 21.69 -2.93
C PRO A 135 -15.91 21.27 -1.97
N LYS A 136 -16.43 20.05 -2.15
CA LYS A 136 -17.42 19.47 -1.24
C LYS A 136 -16.81 18.83 0.00
N CYS A 137 -15.51 18.53 -0.06
CA CYS A 137 -14.77 17.90 1.03
C CYS A 137 -13.36 18.47 1.15
N ILE A 138 -12.96 18.76 2.39
CA ILE A 138 -11.61 19.22 2.75
C ILE A 138 -11.03 18.32 3.85
N PHE A 139 -9.85 17.78 3.61
CA PHE A 139 -9.05 17.07 4.61
C PHE A 139 -7.87 17.94 5.04
N ILE A 140 -7.72 18.17 6.34
CA ILE A 140 -6.62 18.96 6.93
C ILE A 140 -5.66 17.99 7.62
N CYS A 141 -4.42 17.89 7.15
CA CYS A 141 -3.41 16.99 7.69
C CYS A 141 -2.34 17.78 8.43
N SER A 142 -2.25 17.61 9.76
CA SER A 142 -1.23 18.27 10.58
C SER A 142 0.16 17.65 10.40
N THR A 143 1.19 18.48 10.46
CA THR A 143 2.60 18.08 10.48
C THR A 143 3.20 18.19 11.87
N CYS A 144 4.45 17.73 12.06
CA CYS A 144 5.08 17.70 13.38
C CYS A 144 5.08 19.05 14.13
N PRO A 145 5.40 20.19 13.52
CA PRO A 145 5.35 21.48 14.22
C PRO A 145 3.97 21.81 14.79
N ILE A 146 2.90 21.43 14.08
CA ILE A 146 1.51 21.74 14.44
C ILE A 146 1.13 21.07 15.77
N GLY A 147 1.46 19.80 15.92
CA GLY A 147 1.19 19.11 17.19
C GLY A 147 2.05 19.61 18.36
N LEU A 148 3.20 20.23 18.08
CA LEU A 148 4.05 20.82 19.12
C LEU A 148 3.53 22.17 19.61
N ILE A 149 2.98 22.99 18.70
CA ILE A 149 2.42 24.30 19.04
C ILE A 149 0.96 24.22 19.55
N GLY A 150 0.28 23.10 19.31
CA GLY A 150 -1.05 22.83 19.82
C GLY A 150 -2.20 23.42 19.00
N ASP A 151 -2.01 23.70 17.69
CA ASP A 151 -3.11 24.10 16.81
C ASP A 151 -4.15 22.97 16.71
N ASP A 152 -5.43 23.31 16.95
CA ASP A 152 -6.54 22.36 16.89
C ASP A 152 -7.16 22.28 15.48
N VAL A 153 -6.58 21.45 14.63
CA VAL A 153 -7.08 21.24 13.26
C VAL A 153 -8.52 20.67 13.22
N GLN A 154 -8.95 19.99 14.28
CA GLN A 154 -10.31 19.47 14.37
C GLN A 154 -11.31 20.59 14.70
N ALA A 155 -10.94 21.53 15.57
CA ALA A 155 -11.75 22.71 15.83
C ALA A 155 -11.88 23.59 14.57
N VAL A 156 -10.79 23.79 13.83
CA VAL A 156 -10.84 24.49 12.52
C VAL A 156 -11.77 23.76 11.56
N ALA A 157 -11.67 22.45 11.44
CA ALA A 157 -12.55 21.67 10.56
C ALA A 157 -14.03 21.84 10.93
N ARG A 158 -14.37 21.85 12.22
CA ARG A 158 -15.76 22.12 12.67
C ARG A 158 -16.25 23.50 12.26
N ARG A 159 -15.43 24.56 12.45
CA ARG A 159 -15.78 25.94 12.02
C ARG A 159 -15.99 26.03 10.50
N VAL A 160 -15.19 25.31 9.73
CA VAL A 160 -15.31 25.22 8.26
C VAL A 160 -16.63 24.53 7.86
N GLN A 161 -16.98 23.43 8.51
CA GLN A 161 -18.27 22.76 8.28
C GLN A 161 -19.45 23.68 8.56
N GLU A 162 -19.42 24.40 9.68
CA GLU A 162 -20.46 25.35 10.07
C GLU A 162 -20.56 26.53 9.07
N LYS A 163 -19.41 27.06 8.62
CA LYS A 163 -19.37 28.23 7.73
C LYS A 163 -19.81 27.91 6.30
N TYR A 164 -19.41 26.75 5.76
CA TYR A 164 -19.56 26.44 4.33
C TYR A 164 -20.56 25.32 4.04
N GLY A 165 -21.02 24.56 5.05
CA GLY A 165 -21.91 23.41 4.84
C GLY A 165 -21.28 22.24 4.08
N ILE A 166 -19.96 22.12 4.10
CA ILE A 166 -19.21 21.05 3.46
C ILE A 166 -18.67 20.04 4.47
N THR A 167 -18.19 18.90 4.02
CA THR A 167 -17.45 17.99 4.90
C THR A 167 -16.00 18.49 5.07
N ALA A 168 -15.60 18.76 6.30
CA ALA A 168 -14.21 19.06 6.64
C ALA A 168 -13.72 18.15 7.77
N VAL A 169 -12.53 17.57 7.65
CA VAL A 169 -11.97 16.63 8.63
C VAL A 169 -10.54 17.02 8.97
N GLY A 170 -10.28 17.28 10.25
CA GLY A 170 -8.94 17.51 10.78
C GLY A 170 -8.28 16.20 11.20
N TYR A 171 -7.08 15.93 10.70
CA TYR A 171 -6.27 14.78 11.06
C TYR A 171 -5.04 15.20 11.87
N SER A 172 -5.01 14.81 13.13
CA SER A 172 -3.81 14.91 13.97
C SER A 172 -2.86 13.77 13.63
N CYS A 173 -2.13 13.90 12.52
CA CYS A 173 -1.29 12.85 11.95
C CYS A 173 0.21 13.21 11.93
N GLU A 174 0.66 13.93 12.94
CA GLU A 174 2.05 14.36 13.11
C GLU A 174 3.01 13.17 12.99
N GLY A 175 4.11 13.36 12.30
CA GLY A 175 5.03 12.29 11.93
C GLY A 175 5.59 11.47 13.08
N TYR A 176 5.59 11.99 14.30
CA TYR A 176 6.09 11.32 15.50
C TYR A 176 5.05 10.48 16.25
N LYS A 177 3.77 10.50 15.85
CA LYS A 177 2.71 9.77 16.57
C LYS A 177 2.83 8.26 16.48
N GLY A 178 3.37 7.74 15.39
CA GLY A 178 3.61 6.32 15.23
C GLY A 178 5.08 6.01 14.92
N VAL A 179 5.41 4.73 14.88
CA VAL A 179 6.75 4.27 14.48
C VAL A 179 6.89 4.19 12.97
N SER A 180 5.77 4.10 12.24
CA SER A 180 5.72 4.00 10.79
C SER A 180 4.49 4.72 10.21
N GLN A 181 4.34 4.67 8.91
CA GLN A 181 3.17 5.18 8.20
C GLN A 181 1.88 4.41 8.48
N SER A 182 1.93 3.20 9.03
CA SER A 182 0.75 2.42 9.44
C SER A 182 -0.14 3.19 10.43
N ALA A 183 0.47 3.93 11.36
CA ALA A 183 -0.27 4.79 12.29
C ALA A 183 -1.12 5.85 11.55
N GLY A 184 -0.56 6.41 10.48
CA GLY A 184 -1.29 7.37 9.64
C GLY A 184 -2.46 6.75 8.87
N HIS A 185 -2.30 5.51 8.43
CA HIS A 185 -3.41 4.76 7.82
C HIS A 185 -4.55 4.60 8.82
N HIS A 186 -4.26 4.22 10.05
CA HIS A 186 -5.26 4.05 11.09
C HIS A 186 -5.99 5.37 11.41
N ILE A 187 -5.25 6.46 11.61
CA ILE A 187 -5.84 7.80 11.85
C ILE A 187 -6.77 8.22 10.70
N ALA A 188 -6.33 8.03 9.45
CA ALA A 188 -7.13 8.38 8.29
C ALA A 188 -8.40 7.52 8.19
N ASN A 189 -8.29 6.22 8.41
CA ASN A 189 -9.40 5.27 8.40
C ASN A 189 -10.46 5.63 9.47
N ASN A 190 -10.03 5.99 10.67
CA ASN A 190 -10.92 6.46 11.72
C ASN A 190 -11.71 7.69 11.28
N GLY A 191 -11.07 8.66 10.64
CA GLY A 191 -11.73 9.85 10.14
C GLY A 191 -12.70 9.55 8.99
N LEU A 192 -12.32 8.69 8.03
CA LEU A 192 -13.22 8.29 6.96
C LEU A 192 -14.46 7.56 7.50
N MET A 193 -14.27 6.66 8.48
CA MET A 193 -15.38 5.95 9.10
C MET A 193 -16.33 6.84 9.87
N ARG A 194 -15.79 7.85 10.57
CA ARG A 194 -16.57 8.78 11.41
C ARG A 194 -17.31 9.85 10.60
N TYR A 195 -16.69 10.36 9.53
CA TYR A 195 -17.16 11.58 8.88
C TYR A 195 -17.59 11.40 7.42
N VAL A 196 -17.23 10.31 6.76
CA VAL A 196 -17.50 10.10 5.33
C VAL A 196 -18.44 8.93 5.09
N ILE A 197 -18.05 7.72 5.50
CA ILE A 197 -18.82 6.50 5.24
C ILE A 197 -20.17 6.55 5.98
N GLY A 198 -21.24 6.18 5.29
CA GLY A 198 -22.59 6.21 5.85
C GLY A 198 -23.32 7.55 5.69
N LYS A 199 -22.74 8.52 4.94
CA LYS A 199 -23.36 9.82 4.70
C LYS A 199 -24.04 9.95 3.35
N GLY A 200 -24.01 8.92 2.52
CA GLY A 200 -24.65 8.87 1.20
C GLY A 200 -25.91 8.01 1.23
N GLU A 201 -26.78 8.20 0.25
CA GLU A 201 -28.08 7.52 0.14
C GLU A 201 -28.24 6.80 -1.21
N LYS A 202 -27.22 6.86 -2.09
CA LYS A 202 -27.30 6.31 -3.42
C LYS A 202 -27.08 4.81 -3.39
N ALA A 203 -28.17 4.05 -3.37
CA ALA A 203 -28.13 2.59 -3.42
C ALA A 203 -27.51 2.05 -4.73
N PRO A 204 -26.81 0.92 -4.67
CA PRO A 204 -26.35 0.19 -5.86
C PRO A 204 -27.51 -0.26 -6.74
N LYS A 205 -27.24 -0.43 -8.03
CA LYS A 205 -28.23 -0.90 -9.02
C LYS A 205 -28.38 -2.42 -9.03
N THR A 206 -27.41 -3.13 -8.49
CA THR A 206 -27.36 -4.59 -8.45
C THR A 206 -27.03 -5.08 -7.04
N LYS A 207 -27.45 -6.31 -6.74
CA LYS A 207 -27.11 -7.03 -5.52
C LYS A 207 -25.70 -7.67 -5.54
N TYR A 208 -24.92 -7.41 -6.57
CA TYR A 208 -23.50 -7.79 -6.69
C TYR A 208 -22.63 -6.56 -6.57
N SER A 209 -22.89 -5.75 -5.56
CA SER A 209 -22.21 -4.49 -5.31
C SER A 209 -21.03 -4.68 -4.36
N ILE A 210 -19.93 -4.03 -4.68
CA ILE A 210 -18.65 -4.21 -3.99
C ILE A 210 -17.95 -2.88 -3.73
N ASN A 211 -17.18 -2.82 -2.64
CA ASN A 211 -16.14 -1.82 -2.47
C ASN A 211 -14.76 -2.45 -2.73
N ILE A 212 -13.83 -1.69 -3.28
CA ILE A 212 -12.42 -2.10 -3.39
C ILE A 212 -11.61 -1.30 -2.37
N LEU A 213 -11.06 -1.99 -1.38
CA LEU A 213 -10.32 -1.39 -0.28
C LEU A 213 -8.81 -1.66 -0.42
N GLY A 214 -8.00 -0.60 -0.32
CA GLY A 214 -6.55 -0.69 -0.43
C GLY A 214 -6.04 -0.78 -1.88
N GLU A 215 -6.80 -0.22 -2.83
CA GLU A 215 -6.36 -0.03 -4.21
C GLU A 215 -5.99 1.45 -4.44
N TYR A 216 -4.81 1.67 -5.01
CA TYR A 216 -4.22 3.01 -5.17
C TYR A 216 -4.12 3.45 -6.62
N ASN A 217 -4.62 2.67 -7.55
CA ASN A 217 -4.58 2.92 -9.00
C ASN A 217 -3.18 3.25 -9.53
N ILE A 218 -2.19 2.54 -9.02
CA ILE A 218 -0.81 2.65 -9.51
C ILE A 218 -0.76 2.09 -10.92
N GLY A 219 -0.20 2.86 -11.85
CA GLY A 219 -0.13 2.45 -13.25
C GLY A 219 -1.48 2.27 -13.96
N GLY A 220 -2.60 2.41 -13.27
CA GLY A 220 -3.95 2.12 -13.78
C GLY A 220 -4.53 0.79 -13.28
N ASP A 221 -3.95 0.21 -12.22
CA ASP A 221 -4.39 -1.09 -11.66
C ASP A 221 -5.88 -1.10 -11.30
N GLY A 222 -6.37 -0.06 -10.64
CA GLY A 222 -7.78 0.04 -10.26
C GLY A 222 -8.71 0.04 -11.46
N TRP A 223 -8.33 0.71 -12.55
CA TRP A 223 -9.12 0.73 -13.78
C TRP A 223 -9.18 -0.64 -14.47
N GLU A 224 -8.08 -1.39 -14.45
CA GLU A 224 -8.04 -2.74 -15.00
C GLU A 224 -8.90 -3.71 -14.16
N GLN A 225 -8.84 -3.59 -12.84
CA GLN A 225 -9.71 -4.35 -11.93
C GLN A 225 -11.19 -4.02 -12.20
N GLU A 226 -11.55 -2.74 -12.27
CA GLU A 226 -12.92 -2.33 -12.59
C GLU A 226 -13.41 -2.87 -13.94
N ARG A 227 -12.53 -2.91 -14.95
CA ARG A 227 -12.85 -3.45 -16.28
C ARG A 227 -13.28 -4.92 -16.17
N ILE A 228 -12.48 -5.74 -15.49
CA ILE A 228 -12.75 -7.17 -15.30
C ILE A 228 -14.03 -7.37 -14.49
N LEU A 229 -14.18 -6.67 -13.38
CA LEU A 229 -15.31 -6.78 -12.48
C LEU A 229 -16.63 -6.39 -13.16
N LYS A 230 -16.65 -5.30 -13.93
CA LYS A 230 -17.81 -4.88 -14.72
C LYS A 230 -18.16 -5.90 -15.82
N LYS A 231 -17.15 -6.52 -16.45
CA LYS A 231 -17.37 -7.56 -17.49
C LYS A 231 -18.07 -8.79 -16.93
N ILE A 232 -17.82 -9.12 -15.65
CA ILE A 232 -18.49 -10.21 -14.93
C ILE A 232 -19.92 -9.81 -14.50
N GLY A 233 -20.15 -8.55 -14.16
CA GLY A 233 -21.45 -8.04 -13.73
C GLY A 233 -21.46 -7.45 -12.32
N TYR A 234 -20.29 -7.22 -11.71
CA TYR A 234 -20.19 -6.50 -10.43
C TYR A 234 -20.37 -4.99 -10.62
N GLU A 235 -20.95 -4.35 -9.61
CA GLU A 235 -20.99 -2.89 -9.49
C GLU A 235 -19.99 -2.44 -8.42
N VAL A 236 -18.99 -1.65 -8.83
CA VAL A 236 -18.05 -1.03 -7.89
C VAL A 236 -18.70 0.22 -7.32
N VAL A 237 -19.05 0.19 -6.04
CA VAL A 237 -19.67 1.33 -5.33
C VAL A 237 -18.62 2.37 -4.99
N SER A 238 -17.47 1.94 -4.44
CA SER A 238 -16.39 2.84 -4.08
C SER A 238 -15.02 2.16 -4.15
N VAL A 239 -13.98 2.98 -4.35
CA VAL A 239 -12.57 2.56 -4.32
C VAL A 239 -11.83 3.38 -3.27
N PHE A 240 -11.10 2.70 -2.39
CA PHE A 240 -10.26 3.29 -1.34
C PHE A 240 -8.79 2.99 -1.65
N THR A 241 -8.00 3.96 -2.18
CA THR A 241 -8.37 5.35 -2.40
C THR A 241 -7.92 5.87 -3.77
N GLY A 242 -7.23 5.06 -4.59
CA GLY A 242 -6.72 5.50 -5.90
C GLY A 242 -7.82 5.76 -6.91
N ASP A 243 -7.87 6.95 -7.48
CA ASP A 243 -9.00 7.49 -8.26
C ASP A 243 -10.33 7.48 -7.49
N GLY A 244 -10.24 7.35 -6.17
CA GLY A 244 -11.40 7.33 -5.28
C GLY A 244 -12.07 8.69 -5.23
N SER A 245 -13.38 8.68 -4.96
CA SER A 245 -14.20 9.88 -4.85
C SER A 245 -14.89 9.93 -3.49
N TYR A 246 -14.83 11.09 -2.84
CA TYR A 246 -15.59 11.38 -1.63
C TYR A 246 -17.08 11.09 -1.83
N GLU A 247 -17.62 11.48 -3.00
CA GLU A 247 -19.04 11.28 -3.33
C GLU A 247 -19.43 9.79 -3.38
N THR A 248 -18.54 8.91 -3.87
CA THR A 248 -18.80 7.48 -3.89
C THR A 248 -18.52 6.82 -2.54
N MET A 249 -17.50 7.26 -1.82
CA MET A 249 -17.17 6.72 -0.50
C MET A 249 -18.27 6.94 0.54
N LYS A 250 -19.07 8.00 0.41
CA LYS A 250 -20.25 8.20 1.28
C LYS A 250 -21.23 7.02 1.22
N ASN A 251 -21.32 6.36 0.06
CA ASN A 251 -22.23 5.25 -0.21
C ASN A 251 -21.62 3.88 0.09
N ALA A 252 -20.37 3.80 0.52
CA ALA A 252 -19.65 2.53 0.72
C ALA A 252 -20.38 1.56 1.67
N HIS A 253 -21.16 2.08 2.63
CA HIS A 253 -21.98 1.31 3.57
C HIS A 253 -23.17 0.57 2.92
N LEU A 254 -23.45 0.83 1.65
CA LEU A 254 -24.55 0.22 0.89
C LEU A 254 -24.08 -0.92 -0.03
N ALA A 255 -22.79 -1.24 -0.03
CA ALA A 255 -22.25 -2.36 -0.80
C ALA A 255 -22.50 -3.70 -0.09
N ASP A 256 -22.57 -4.77 -0.87
CA ASP A 256 -22.78 -6.14 -0.36
C ASP A 256 -21.51 -6.80 0.16
N LEU A 257 -20.33 -6.39 -0.34
CA LEU A 257 -19.04 -7.02 0.01
C LEU A 257 -17.90 -6.01 -0.09
N ASN A 258 -16.96 -6.09 0.85
CA ASN A 258 -15.69 -5.38 0.80
C ASN A 258 -14.57 -6.29 0.25
N LEU A 259 -13.86 -5.83 -0.78
CA LEU A 259 -12.67 -6.50 -1.30
C LEU A 259 -11.42 -5.83 -0.73
N VAL A 260 -10.64 -6.56 0.06
CA VAL A 260 -9.43 -6.02 0.69
C VAL A 260 -8.19 -6.42 -0.11
N MET A 261 -7.59 -5.45 -0.81
CA MET A 261 -6.36 -5.62 -1.59
C MET A 261 -5.10 -5.44 -0.71
N CYS A 262 -5.00 -4.34 -0.02
CA CYS A 262 -3.86 -4.04 0.85
C CYS A 262 -4.33 -3.99 2.30
N HIS A 263 -4.33 -5.14 2.97
CA HIS A 263 -4.84 -5.22 4.34
C HIS A 263 -4.11 -4.27 5.29
N ARG A 264 -2.79 -4.07 5.15
CA ARG A 264 -2.01 -3.19 6.02
C ARG A 264 -2.51 -1.75 6.06
N SER A 265 -3.02 -1.23 4.97
CA SER A 265 -3.46 0.16 4.90
C SER A 265 -4.94 0.37 5.19
N ILE A 266 -5.78 -0.68 5.15
CA ILE A 266 -7.22 -0.50 5.11
C ILE A 266 -8.04 -1.51 5.94
N ASN A 267 -7.40 -2.52 6.54
CA ASN A 267 -8.12 -3.55 7.31
C ASN A 267 -8.98 -2.97 8.45
N TYR A 268 -8.56 -1.86 9.06
CA TYR A 268 -9.33 -1.21 10.12
C TYR A 268 -10.71 -0.72 9.65
N ILE A 269 -10.79 -0.15 8.45
CA ILE A 269 -12.09 0.23 7.86
C ILE A 269 -12.93 -1.00 7.54
N ALA A 270 -12.35 -2.05 6.99
CA ALA A 270 -13.06 -3.27 6.67
C ALA A 270 -13.71 -3.90 7.92
N GLU A 271 -12.96 -3.99 9.01
CA GLU A 271 -13.47 -4.49 10.30
C GLU A 271 -14.57 -3.59 10.89
N MET A 272 -14.38 -2.26 10.83
CA MET A 272 -15.39 -1.32 11.29
C MET A 272 -16.67 -1.38 10.46
N MET A 273 -16.56 -1.54 9.13
CA MET A 273 -17.72 -1.68 8.25
C MET A 273 -18.45 -3.02 8.49
N LYS A 274 -17.73 -4.09 8.75
CA LYS A 274 -18.33 -5.36 9.16
C LYS A 274 -19.12 -5.22 10.46
N THR A 275 -18.50 -4.63 11.47
CA THR A 275 -19.14 -4.40 12.76
C THR A 275 -20.37 -3.50 12.64
N LYS A 276 -20.24 -2.36 11.95
CA LYS A 276 -21.28 -1.33 11.91
C LYS A 276 -22.41 -1.64 10.93
N TYR A 277 -22.07 -2.13 9.74
CA TYR A 277 -23.01 -2.29 8.63
C TYR A 277 -23.24 -3.74 8.20
N GLY A 278 -22.59 -4.73 8.83
CA GLY A 278 -22.73 -6.14 8.48
C GLY A 278 -22.09 -6.51 7.15
N ILE A 279 -21.21 -5.70 6.61
CA ILE A 279 -20.56 -5.94 5.32
C ILE A 279 -19.34 -6.82 5.53
N ASP A 280 -19.40 -8.07 5.11
CA ASP A 280 -18.24 -8.95 5.14
C ASP A 280 -17.11 -8.42 4.28
N TRP A 281 -15.88 -8.85 4.58
CA TRP A 281 -14.75 -8.55 3.73
C TRP A 281 -13.98 -9.80 3.31
N LEU A 282 -13.54 -9.78 2.08
CA LEU A 282 -12.83 -10.86 1.42
C LEU A 282 -11.43 -10.38 1.05
N LYS A 283 -10.42 -11.15 1.44
CA LYS A 283 -9.07 -10.93 0.94
C LYS A 283 -9.03 -11.24 -0.55
N VAL A 284 -8.54 -10.30 -1.34
CA VAL A 284 -8.32 -10.49 -2.77
C VAL A 284 -6.91 -10.06 -3.17
N ASN A 285 -6.44 -10.63 -4.26
CA ASN A 285 -5.20 -10.19 -4.90
C ASN A 285 -5.36 -10.26 -6.42
N PHE A 286 -5.39 -9.10 -7.07
CA PHE A 286 -5.44 -8.97 -8.53
C PHE A 286 -4.04 -8.79 -9.15
N ILE A 287 -2.96 -8.91 -8.37
CA ILE A 287 -1.58 -8.89 -8.86
C ILE A 287 -1.14 -10.32 -9.10
N GLY A 288 -1.05 -10.71 -10.37
CA GLY A 288 -0.76 -12.08 -10.82
C GLY A 288 -1.98 -12.78 -11.43
N VAL A 289 -1.73 -13.66 -12.39
CA VAL A 289 -2.79 -14.37 -13.14
C VAL A 289 -3.51 -15.36 -12.24
N GLY A 290 -2.74 -16.22 -11.55
CA GLY A 290 -3.31 -17.26 -10.67
C GLY A 290 -4.11 -16.67 -9.52
N THR A 291 -3.60 -15.61 -8.90
CA THR A 291 -4.27 -14.91 -7.79
C THR A 291 -5.50 -14.14 -8.24
N THR A 292 -5.49 -13.56 -9.44
CA THR A 292 -6.67 -12.93 -10.05
C THR A 292 -7.79 -13.94 -10.26
N CYS A 293 -7.49 -15.09 -10.89
CA CYS A 293 -8.47 -16.17 -11.07
C CYS A 293 -9.05 -16.66 -9.72
N LYS A 294 -8.17 -16.87 -8.73
CA LYS A 294 -8.60 -17.27 -7.37
C LYS A 294 -9.54 -16.25 -6.76
N SER A 295 -9.18 -14.97 -6.81
CA SER A 295 -9.98 -13.88 -6.24
C SER A 295 -11.35 -13.78 -6.88
N LEU A 296 -11.43 -13.86 -8.20
CA LEU A 296 -12.71 -13.82 -8.93
C LEU A 296 -13.61 -15.00 -8.58
N ARG A 297 -13.05 -16.22 -8.45
CA ARG A 297 -13.80 -17.42 -8.04
C ARG A 297 -14.31 -17.32 -6.62
N MET A 298 -13.48 -16.86 -5.68
CA MET A 298 -13.91 -16.67 -4.28
C MET A 298 -15.05 -15.64 -4.18
N MET A 299 -15.01 -14.57 -4.98
CA MET A 299 -16.10 -13.59 -5.05
C MET A 299 -17.40 -14.23 -5.56
N ALA A 300 -17.34 -15.03 -6.63
CA ALA A 300 -18.50 -15.71 -7.18
C ALA A 300 -19.10 -16.72 -6.18
N GLU A 301 -18.24 -17.45 -5.47
CA GLU A 301 -18.62 -18.38 -4.39
C GLU A 301 -19.30 -17.64 -3.24
N TYR A 302 -18.76 -16.49 -2.80
CA TYR A 302 -19.38 -15.66 -1.76
C TYR A 302 -20.81 -15.25 -2.12
N PHE A 303 -21.03 -14.82 -3.36
CA PHE A 303 -22.37 -14.42 -3.79
C PHE A 303 -23.32 -15.60 -4.04
N ASN A 304 -22.80 -16.80 -4.15
CA ASN A 304 -23.56 -18.06 -4.31
C ASN A 304 -24.65 -17.97 -5.40
N ASN A 305 -24.30 -17.47 -6.57
CA ASN A 305 -25.21 -17.34 -7.69
C ASN A 305 -24.68 -18.08 -8.93
N PRO A 306 -25.41 -19.10 -9.46
CA PRO A 306 -24.94 -19.91 -10.59
C PRO A 306 -24.65 -19.11 -11.88
N GLU A 307 -25.43 -18.05 -12.18
CA GLU A 307 -25.23 -17.24 -13.36
C GLU A 307 -23.94 -16.39 -13.22
N LEU A 308 -23.74 -15.83 -12.04
CA LEU A 308 -22.52 -15.07 -11.73
C LEU A 308 -21.30 -15.98 -11.78
N THR A 309 -21.37 -17.18 -11.21
CA THR A 309 -20.29 -18.17 -11.27
C THR A 309 -19.97 -18.55 -12.72
N LYS A 310 -20.99 -18.85 -13.53
CA LYS A 310 -20.81 -19.16 -14.94
C LYS A 310 -20.16 -17.99 -15.67
N ARG A 311 -20.65 -16.77 -15.46
CA ARG A 311 -20.09 -15.58 -16.12
C ARG A 311 -18.65 -15.30 -15.68
N THR A 312 -18.32 -15.59 -14.41
CA THR A 312 -16.95 -15.48 -13.91
C THR A 312 -15.99 -16.41 -14.65
N GLU A 313 -16.35 -17.69 -14.82
CA GLU A 313 -15.52 -18.64 -15.56
C GLU A 313 -15.39 -18.26 -17.04
N GLU A 314 -16.48 -17.85 -17.70
CA GLU A 314 -16.42 -17.37 -19.08
C GLU A 314 -15.44 -16.20 -19.25
N VAL A 315 -15.48 -15.22 -18.33
CA VAL A 315 -14.55 -14.07 -18.37
C VAL A 315 -13.12 -14.50 -18.09
N ILE A 316 -12.89 -15.43 -17.15
CA ILE A 316 -11.55 -15.97 -16.87
C ILE A 316 -10.99 -16.67 -18.12
N GLU A 317 -11.79 -17.51 -18.77
CA GLU A 317 -11.37 -18.21 -19.99
C GLU A 317 -11.05 -17.24 -21.14
N GLU A 318 -11.90 -16.23 -21.36
CA GLU A 318 -11.68 -15.19 -22.38
C GLU A 318 -10.38 -14.43 -22.13
N GLU A 319 -10.15 -13.96 -20.90
CA GLU A 319 -8.96 -13.18 -20.52
C GLU A 319 -7.67 -14.05 -20.56
N LEU A 320 -7.75 -15.31 -20.15
CA LEU A 320 -6.61 -16.25 -20.23
C LEU A 320 -6.22 -16.54 -21.69
N ALA A 321 -7.21 -16.74 -22.56
CA ALA A 321 -6.96 -16.96 -23.99
C ALA A 321 -6.29 -15.74 -24.64
N GLU A 322 -6.68 -14.52 -24.25
CA GLU A 322 -6.09 -13.28 -24.78
C GLU A 322 -4.59 -13.16 -24.45
N ILE A 323 -4.16 -13.62 -23.26
CA ILE A 323 -2.80 -13.40 -22.77
C ILE A 323 -1.87 -14.62 -22.92
N GLN A 324 -2.37 -15.77 -23.35
CA GLN A 324 -1.64 -17.04 -23.28
C GLN A 324 -0.26 -16.98 -23.98
N GLU A 325 -0.22 -16.53 -25.24
CA GLU A 325 0.99 -16.49 -26.05
C GLU A 325 2.05 -15.57 -25.42
N ASP A 326 1.64 -14.38 -24.99
CA ASP A 326 2.52 -13.41 -24.34
C ASP A 326 3.06 -13.94 -23.02
N MET A 327 2.22 -14.56 -22.19
CA MET A 327 2.63 -15.14 -20.91
C MET A 327 3.64 -16.27 -21.10
N GLU A 328 3.41 -17.17 -22.07
CA GLU A 328 4.37 -18.24 -22.40
C GLU A 328 5.70 -17.66 -22.87
N TYR A 329 5.67 -16.64 -23.72
CA TYR A 329 6.87 -15.97 -24.21
C TYR A 329 7.68 -15.36 -23.06
N TYR A 330 7.06 -14.51 -22.21
CA TYR A 330 7.79 -13.87 -21.11
C TYR A 330 8.23 -14.87 -20.05
N LYS A 331 7.43 -15.88 -19.74
CA LYS A 331 7.80 -16.96 -18.83
C LYS A 331 9.03 -17.73 -19.35
N SER A 332 9.14 -17.96 -20.65
CA SER A 332 10.33 -18.61 -21.25
C SER A 332 11.63 -17.80 -21.04
N LYS A 333 11.50 -16.46 -20.97
CA LYS A 333 12.63 -15.54 -20.74
C LYS A 333 13.01 -15.40 -19.27
N LEU A 334 12.03 -15.47 -18.38
CA LEU A 334 12.18 -15.09 -16.97
C LEU A 334 12.32 -16.28 -16.01
N LYS A 335 11.93 -17.47 -16.43
CA LYS A 335 12.02 -18.70 -15.63
C LYS A 335 13.45 -18.97 -15.14
N GLY A 336 13.58 -19.22 -13.84
CA GLY A 336 14.86 -19.51 -13.19
C GLY A 336 15.67 -18.28 -12.80
N LYS A 337 15.14 -17.07 -13.04
CA LYS A 337 15.72 -15.83 -12.51
C LYS A 337 15.45 -15.70 -11.02
N THR A 338 16.28 -14.93 -10.33
CA THR A 338 16.16 -14.64 -8.90
C THR A 338 15.85 -13.16 -8.66
N ALA A 339 15.09 -12.89 -7.62
CA ALA A 339 14.68 -11.52 -7.28
C ALA A 339 14.84 -11.21 -5.79
N GLY A 340 15.23 -9.96 -5.51
CA GLY A 340 14.98 -9.32 -4.22
C GLY A 340 13.74 -8.42 -4.30
N ILE A 341 12.97 -8.31 -3.21
CA ILE A 341 11.80 -7.46 -3.18
C ILE A 341 11.61 -6.73 -1.84
N PHE A 342 11.71 -5.40 -1.87
CA PHE A 342 11.42 -4.52 -0.73
C PHE A 342 10.44 -3.42 -1.15
N VAL A 343 9.18 -3.59 -0.78
CA VAL A 343 8.09 -2.64 -1.09
C VAL A 343 7.20 -2.47 0.15
N GLY A 344 6.42 -1.41 0.22
CA GLY A 344 5.55 -1.14 1.37
C GLY A 344 4.27 -1.97 1.42
N GLY A 345 3.76 -2.16 2.64
CA GLY A 345 2.48 -2.82 2.92
C GLY A 345 2.37 -4.24 2.38
N SER A 346 1.18 -4.77 2.21
CA SER A 346 0.93 -6.12 1.65
C SER A 346 1.43 -6.30 0.20
N ARG A 347 1.85 -5.24 -0.47
CA ARG A 347 2.21 -5.27 -1.90
C ARG A 347 3.45 -6.12 -2.20
N SER A 348 4.46 -6.19 -1.32
CA SER A 348 5.62 -7.07 -1.53
C SER A 348 5.20 -8.52 -1.73
N HIS A 349 4.28 -9.02 -0.89
CA HIS A 349 3.75 -10.37 -1.01
C HIS A 349 2.96 -10.57 -2.32
N HIS A 350 2.14 -9.59 -2.72
CA HIS A 350 1.41 -9.68 -3.98
C HIS A 350 2.35 -9.78 -5.19
N TYR A 351 3.41 -8.97 -5.24
CA TYR A 351 4.40 -9.06 -6.30
C TYR A 351 5.21 -10.36 -6.25
N GLN A 352 5.49 -10.89 -5.07
CA GLN A 352 6.12 -12.21 -4.92
C GLN A 352 5.30 -13.30 -5.62
N LEU A 353 3.96 -13.26 -5.51
CA LEU A 353 3.07 -14.19 -6.20
C LEU A 353 3.06 -13.96 -7.72
N LEU A 354 3.11 -12.72 -8.18
CA LEU A 354 3.25 -12.40 -9.61
C LEU A 354 4.60 -12.89 -10.17
N LEU A 355 5.70 -12.73 -9.44
CA LEU A 355 7.02 -13.25 -9.83
C LEU A 355 6.98 -14.78 -10.03
N ARG A 356 6.27 -15.49 -9.18
CA ARG A 356 6.07 -16.94 -9.27
C ARG A 356 5.35 -17.34 -10.56
N ASP A 357 4.41 -16.56 -11.08
CA ASP A 357 3.72 -16.85 -12.35
C ASP A 357 4.71 -16.91 -13.53
N PHE A 358 5.81 -16.16 -13.45
CA PHE A 358 6.91 -16.16 -14.44
C PHE A 358 8.04 -17.14 -14.09
N GLY A 359 7.96 -17.84 -12.97
CA GLY A 359 9.04 -18.74 -12.51
C GLY A 359 10.28 -18.02 -12.01
N ILE A 360 10.13 -16.77 -11.55
CA ILE A 360 11.16 -16.00 -10.86
C ILE A 360 11.11 -16.35 -9.37
N GLU A 361 12.25 -16.68 -8.79
CA GLU A 361 12.38 -17.05 -7.39
C GLU A 361 12.72 -15.82 -6.55
N THR A 362 11.92 -15.54 -5.51
CA THR A 362 12.22 -14.48 -4.54
C THR A 362 13.14 -15.02 -3.46
N THR A 363 14.39 -14.57 -3.43
CA THR A 363 15.40 -15.01 -2.46
C THR A 363 15.56 -14.09 -1.25
N ILE A 364 15.22 -12.82 -1.43
CA ILE A 364 15.25 -11.78 -0.40
C ILE A 364 13.92 -11.05 -0.46
N ALA A 365 13.21 -10.98 0.65
CA ALA A 365 11.93 -10.28 0.70
C ALA A 365 11.78 -9.47 1.98
N GLY A 366 10.98 -8.41 1.92
CA GLY A 366 10.63 -7.61 3.07
C GLY A 366 9.67 -6.49 2.74
N TYR A 367 9.37 -5.73 3.78
CA TYR A 367 8.50 -4.56 3.67
C TYR A 367 9.24 -3.31 4.14
N GLU A 368 8.92 -2.17 3.53
CA GLU A 368 9.35 -0.87 4.05
C GLU A 368 8.71 -0.56 5.41
N PHE A 369 7.54 -1.11 5.65
CA PHE A 369 6.80 -1.04 6.91
C PHE A 369 5.79 -2.17 6.93
N ALA A 370 5.73 -2.88 8.02
CA ALA A 370 4.82 -4.01 8.18
C ALA A 370 4.48 -4.21 9.66
N HIS A 371 3.51 -5.05 9.91
CA HIS A 371 3.31 -5.67 11.19
C HIS A 371 3.67 -7.16 11.08
N ARG A 372 3.75 -7.83 12.19
CA ARG A 372 4.13 -9.24 12.25
C ARG A 372 3.22 -10.12 11.40
N ASP A 373 1.93 -9.80 11.36
CA ASP A 373 0.91 -10.49 10.57
C ASP A 373 1.09 -10.37 9.04
N ASP A 374 1.81 -9.36 8.55
CA ASP A 374 2.20 -9.27 7.13
C ASP A 374 3.21 -10.37 6.74
N TYR A 375 4.01 -10.82 7.70
CA TYR A 375 4.99 -11.90 7.51
C TYR A 375 4.42 -13.28 7.80
N GLU A 376 3.72 -13.44 8.93
CA GLU A 376 3.31 -14.72 9.49
C GLU A 376 1.86 -15.10 9.20
N GLY A 377 1.03 -14.12 8.80
CA GLY A 377 -0.40 -14.29 8.53
C GLY A 377 -1.28 -14.03 9.75
N ARG A 378 -2.56 -13.74 9.50
CA ARG A 378 -3.52 -13.36 10.53
C ARG A 378 -3.90 -14.52 11.47
N GLU A 379 -3.86 -15.75 10.98
CA GLU A 379 -4.14 -16.93 11.81
C GLU A 379 -3.17 -17.07 12.99
N ILE A 380 -1.92 -16.61 12.78
CA ILE A 380 -0.88 -16.62 13.81
C ILE A 380 -1.07 -15.44 14.77
N ILE A 381 -1.52 -14.29 14.26
CA ILE A 381 -1.72 -13.06 15.03
C ILE A 381 -3.16 -12.56 14.86
N PRO A 382 -4.12 -13.07 15.63
CA PRO A 382 -5.52 -12.68 15.49
C PRO A 382 -5.84 -11.26 15.96
N GLN A 383 -4.91 -10.58 16.65
CA GLN A 383 -5.11 -9.22 17.16
C GLN A 383 -4.31 -8.20 16.34
N ILE A 384 -4.98 -7.57 15.41
CA ILE A 384 -4.41 -6.54 14.51
C ILE A 384 -3.78 -5.35 15.25
N LYS A 385 -4.17 -5.12 16.50
CA LYS A 385 -3.78 -3.94 17.31
C LYS A 385 -2.67 -4.20 18.33
N ALA A 386 -1.98 -5.33 18.27
CA ALA A 386 -0.91 -5.66 19.21
C ALA A 386 0.38 -4.83 19.04
N ASP A 387 0.38 -3.87 18.14
CA ASP A 387 1.55 -3.16 17.67
C ASP A 387 1.89 -1.87 18.43
N ALA A 388 3.15 -1.44 18.33
CA ALA A 388 3.64 -0.21 18.91
C ALA A 388 2.93 1.05 18.39
N ASP A 389 2.42 1.01 17.15
CA ASP A 389 1.72 2.13 16.53
C ASP A 389 0.36 2.42 17.16
N SER A 390 -0.38 1.38 17.58
CA SER A 390 -1.74 1.55 18.07
C SER A 390 -1.83 2.20 19.46
N LYS A 391 -0.74 2.21 20.22
CA LYS A 391 -0.73 2.72 21.60
C LYS A 391 -0.97 4.23 21.72
N ASN A 392 -0.67 5.00 20.68
CA ASN A 392 -0.76 6.46 20.66
C ASN A 392 -1.88 6.98 19.73
N ILE A 393 -2.72 6.10 19.20
CA ILE A 393 -3.79 6.42 18.28
C ILE A 393 -5.12 6.24 18.99
N GLU A 394 -6.01 7.21 18.83
CA GLU A 394 -7.39 7.09 19.30
C GLU A 394 -8.03 5.87 18.64
N GLU A 395 -8.52 4.94 19.44
CA GLU A 395 -9.36 3.86 18.97
C GLU A 395 -10.81 4.33 18.95
N ILE A 396 -11.46 4.22 17.79
CA ILE A 396 -12.90 4.43 17.72
C ILE A 396 -13.61 3.08 17.87
N THR A 397 -14.59 3.06 18.76
CA THR A 397 -15.53 1.96 18.86
C THR A 397 -16.71 2.24 17.94
N VAL A 398 -17.08 1.27 17.13
CA VAL A 398 -18.29 1.33 16.30
C VAL A 398 -19.26 0.25 16.79
N GLU A 399 -20.53 0.62 16.83
CA GLU A 399 -21.63 -0.29 17.17
C GLU A 399 -22.45 -0.56 15.90
N ARG A 400 -23.19 -1.66 15.91
CA ARG A 400 -24.11 -1.99 14.82
C ARG A 400 -25.12 -0.86 14.64
N GLU A 401 -25.24 -0.35 13.42
CA GLU A 401 -26.23 0.67 13.09
C GLU A 401 -27.60 0.03 12.84
N GLU A 402 -28.67 0.67 13.32
CA GLU A 402 -30.03 0.17 13.15
C GLU A 402 -30.40 0.02 11.66
N GLY A 403 -31.03 -1.08 11.32
CA GLY A 403 -31.42 -1.39 9.95
C GLY A 403 -30.42 -2.22 9.16
N TYR A 404 -29.20 -2.45 9.69
CA TYR A 404 -28.19 -3.31 9.04
C TYR A 404 -28.14 -4.68 9.70
N THR A 405 -28.12 -5.73 8.87
CA THR A 405 -28.01 -7.12 9.29
C THR A 405 -26.86 -7.79 8.56
N ASP A 406 -26.32 -8.83 9.17
CA ASP A 406 -25.33 -9.67 8.50
C ASP A 406 -25.98 -10.40 7.32
N ARG A 407 -25.25 -10.53 6.21
CA ARG A 407 -25.72 -11.25 5.03
C ARG A 407 -25.80 -12.76 5.28
N TYR A 408 -24.85 -13.29 6.03
CA TYR A 408 -24.71 -14.69 6.33
C TYR A 408 -24.63 -14.92 7.83
N THR A 409 -25.13 -16.07 8.26
CA THR A 409 -24.91 -16.59 9.62
C THR A 409 -23.47 -17.07 9.79
N GLU A 410 -23.00 -17.19 11.02
CA GLU A 410 -21.65 -17.74 11.29
C GLU A 410 -21.46 -19.17 10.75
N GLU A 411 -22.52 -19.98 10.70
CA GLU A 411 -22.47 -21.33 10.11
C GLU A 411 -22.26 -21.28 8.60
N GLU A 412 -22.90 -20.33 7.91
CA GLU A 412 -22.73 -20.13 6.47
C GLU A 412 -21.34 -19.57 6.16
N LEU A 413 -20.85 -18.61 6.94
CA LEU A 413 -19.48 -18.09 6.82
C LEU A 413 -18.44 -19.20 7.06
N ALA A 414 -18.66 -20.09 8.03
CA ALA A 414 -17.78 -21.23 8.25
C ALA A 414 -17.75 -22.20 7.05
N LYS A 415 -18.88 -22.41 6.38
CA LYS A 415 -18.94 -23.22 5.15
C LYS A 415 -18.17 -22.54 4.01
N LEU A 416 -18.33 -21.23 3.82
CA LEU A 416 -17.58 -20.46 2.83
C LEU A 416 -16.07 -20.51 3.09
N ARG A 417 -15.64 -20.38 4.35
CA ARG A 417 -14.21 -20.55 4.69
C ARG A 417 -13.72 -21.97 4.39
N SER A 418 -14.51 -22.99 4.65
CA SER A 418 -14.15 -24.38 4.36
C SER A 418 -14.09 -24.70 2.87
N SER A 419 -14.81 -23.97 2.02
CA SER A 419 -14.71 -24.09 0.55
C SER A 419 -13.52 -23.31 -0.02
N GLY A 420 -12.76 -22.60 0.81
CA GLY A 420 -11.57 -21.85 0.40
C GLY A 420 -11.78 -20.37 0.15
N VAL A 421 -12.92 -19.82 0.57
CA VAL A 421 -13.19 -18.38 0.53
C VAL A 421 -12.45 -17.70 1.68
N GLU A 422 -11.55 -16.80 1.38
CA GLU A 422 -10.68 -16.12 2.35
C GLU A 422 -11.37 -14.90 2.97
N LEU A 423 -12.33 -15.17 3.85
CA LEU A 423 -13.04 -14.16 4.64
C LEU A 423 -12.27 -13.82 5.91
N ASP A 424 -12.17 -12.54 6.23
CA ASP A 424 -11.57 -12.01 7.47
C ASP A 424 -10.12 -12.50 7.73
N THR A 425 -9.39 -12.86 6.68
CA THR A 425 -8.04 -13.42 6.81
C THR A 425 -7.11 -12.86 5.74
N TYR A 426 -5.84 -13.07 5.94
CA TYR A 426 -4.79 -12.81 4.94
C TYR A 426 -3.55 -13.66 5.25
N ASP A 427 -2.83 -13.97 4.19
CA ASP A 427 -1.61 -14.78 4.27
C ASP A 427 -0.40 -13.93 4.60
N GLY A 428 0.57 -14.54 5.29
CA GLY A 428 1.89 -13.97 5.48
C GLY A 428 2.83 -14.28 4.32
N MET A 429 3.85 -13.45 4.18
CA MET A 429 4.88 -13.58 3.13
C MET A 429 5.72 -14.85 3.28
N ILE A 430 5.99 -15.29 4.50
CA ILE A 430 6.94 -16.37 4.82
C ILE A 430 6.57 -17.68 4.15
N LYS A 431 5.29 -18.03 4.10
CA LYS A 431 4.84 -19.31 3.53
C LYS A 431 5.17 -19.50 2.04
N ASP A 432 5.40 -18.41 1.32
CA ASP A 432 5.74 -18.42 -0.11
C ASP A 432 7.27 -18.31 -0.36
N MET A 433 8.07 -18.38 0.72
CA MET A 433 9.53 -18.40 0.67
C MET A 433 10.05 -19.84 0.84
N LYS A 434 11.36 -20.04 0.65
CA LYS A 434 12.01 -21.34 0.82
C LYS A 434 13.03 -21.28 1.95
N LYS A 435 13.44 -22.46 2.42
CA LYS A 435 14.56 -22.59 3.37
C LYS A 435 15.83 -21.93 2.84
N GLY A 436 16.49 -21.16 3.69
CA GLY A 436 17.70 -20.41 3.35
C GLY A 436 17.45 -19.03 2.74
N HIS A 437 16.20 -18.69 2.40
CA HIS A 437 15.85 -17.34 1.96
C HIS A 437 15.84 -16.37 3.14
N MET A 438 15.98 -15.08 2.85
CA MET A 438 16.07 -14.03 3.85
C MET A 438 14.81 -13.16 3.84
N VAL A 439 14.24 -12.93 5.02
CA VAL A 439 13.15 -11.99 5.23
C VAL A 439 13.65 -10.85 6.13
N VAL A 440 13.38 -9.60 5.74
CA VAL A 440 13.87 -8.41 6.42
C VAL A 440 12.73 -7.44 6.67
N ASP A 441 12.50 -7.07 7.93
CA ASP A 441 11.56 -6.02 8.28
C ASP A 441 12.26 -4.67 8.30
N ASP A 442 11.59 -3.69 7.71
CA ASP A 442 11.98 -2.29 7.78
C ASP A 442 13.48 -2.09 7.47
N TYR A 443 13.89 -2.61 6.34
CA TYR A 443 15.26 -2.61 5.86
C TYR A 443 15.87 -1.20 5.76
N ASN A 444 17.19 -1.14 5.74
CA ASN A 444 17.95 0.05 5.41
C ASN A 444 18.92 -0.22 4.25
N MET A 445 19.47 0.85 3.67
CA MET A 445 20.33 0.73 2.49
C MET A 445 21.61 -0.06 2.75
N PHE A 446 22.17 0.03 3.96
CA PHE A 446 23.37 -0.74 4.32
C PHE A 446 23.09 -2.24 4.32
N GLU A 447 21.96 -2.67 4.88
CA GLU A 447 21.52 -4.08 4.84
C GLU A 447 21.24 -4.52 3.39
N THR A 448 20.58 -3.67 2.60
CA THR A 448 20.29 -3.94 1.20
C THR A 448 21.55 -4.23 0.41
N ASP A 449 22.62 -3.43 0.59
CA ASP A 449 23.91 -3.63 -0.08
C ASP A 449 24.53 -4.98 0.31
N GLN A 450 24.52 -5.36 1.60
CA GLN A 450 25.05 -6.63 2.07
C GLN A 450 24.25 -7.83 1.48
N LEU A 451 22.92 -7.72 1.46
CA LEU A 451 22.04 -8.76 0.93
C LEU A 451 22.22 -8.93 -0.59
N ILE A 452 22.41 -7.84 -1.32
CA ILE A 452 22.69 -7.87 -2.77
C ILE A 452 24.04 -8.56 -3.04
N GLU A 453 25.08 -8.26 -2.28
CA GLU A 453 26.40 -8.89 -2.41
C GLU A 453 26.34 -10.39 -2.14
N GLU A 454 25.52 -10.82 -1.20
CA GLU A 454 25.41 -12.23 -0.80
C GLU A 454 24.54 -13.04 -1.76
N TYR A 455 23.31 -12.56 -2.03
CA TYR A 455 22.31 -13.31 -2.79
C TYR A 455 22.41 -13.09 -4.31
N LYS A 456 23.03 -11.99 -4.75
CA LYS A 456 23.25 -11.62 -6.16
C LYS A 456 22.00 -11.80 -7.04
N PRO A 457 20.86 -11.20 -6.67
CA PRO A 457 19.64 -11.37 -7.44
C PRO A 457 19.81 -10.83 -8.87
N ASP A 458 19.18 -11.47 -9.85
CA ASP A 458 19.14 -10.97 -11.24
C ASP A 458 18.45 -9.62 -11.33
N ILE A 459 17.40 -9.40 -10.51
CA ILE A 459 16.64 -8.14 -10.45
C ILE A 459 16.22 -7.82 -9.03
N PHE A 460 16.09 -6.53 -8.73
CA PHE A 460 15.60 -6.05 -7.45
C PHE A 460 14.37 -5.18 -7.62
N PHE A 461 13.28 -5.54 -6.97
CA PHE A 461 12.05 -4.76 -6.92
C PHE A 461 12.04 -3.91 -5.65
N SER A 462 12.11 -2.60 -5.83
CA SER A 462 12.32 -1.65 -4.74
C SER A 462 11.22 -0.62 -4.62
N GLY A 463 11.23 0.13 -3.52
CA GLY A 463 10.46 1.34 -3.37
C GLY A 463 11.04 2.52 -4.17
N ILE A 464 10.41 3.69 -4.04
CA ILE A 464 10.85 4.91 -4.75
C ILE A 464 12.22 5.42 -4.28
N LYS A 465 12.60 5.08 -3.06
CA LYS A 465 13.79 5.64 -2.41
C LYS A 465 15.08 4.90 -2.79
N ASP A 466 14.97 3.61 -3.11
CA ASP A 466 16.11 2.69 -3.12
C ASP A 466 16.60 2.35 -4.51
N LYS A 467 15.73 2.45 -5.52
CA LYS A 467 16.00 2.05 -6.89
C LYS A 467 17.37 2.53 -7.40
N TYR A 468 17.65 3.82 -7.23
CA TYR A 468 18.89 4.39 -7.77
C TYR A 468 20.13 3.88 -7.04
N ALA A 469 20.07 3.73 -5.72
CA ALA A 469 21.18 3.18 -4.95
C ALA A 469 21.46 1.73 -5.35
N ILE A 470 20.43 0.91 -5.50
CA ILE A 470 20.55 -0.48 -5.97
C ILE A 470 21.14 -0.54 -7.39
N GLN A 471 20.69 0.31 -8.29
CA GLN A 471 21.24 0.39 -9.64
C GLN A 471 22.70 0.83 -9.66
N HIS A 472 23.09 1.76 -8.80
CA HIS A 472 24.48 2.11 -8.58
C HIS A 472 25.32 0.93 -8.10
N GLY A 473 24.76 0.06 -7.28
CA GLY A 473 25.36 -1.22 -6.90
C GLY A 473 25.50 -2.23 -8.06
N GLY A 474 24.95 -1.91 -9.24
CA GLY A 474 25.08 -2.72 -10.47
C GLY A 474 24.04 -3.84 -10.57
N VAL A 475 22.94 -3.77 -9.85
CA VAL A 475 21.81 -4.68 -9.96
C VAL A 475 20.66 -3.97 -10.69
N VAL A 476 20.04 -4.66 -11.65
CA VAL A 476 18.84 -4.15 -12.32
C VAL A 476 17.75 -3.95 -11.27
N SER A 477 17.16 -2.75 -11.20
CA SER A 477 16.09 -2.47 -10.25
C SER A 477 14.90 -1.80 -10.92
N ARG A 478 13.70 -2.27 -10.54
CA ARG A 478 12.43 -1.63 -10.91
C ARG A 478 11.71 -1.12 -9.68
N GLN A 479 11.12 0.05 -9.82
CA GLN A 479 10.36 0.68 -8.76
C GLN A 479 8.90 0.20 -8.79
N MET A 480 8.44 -0.38 -7.68
CA MET A 480 7.08 -0.93 -7.58
C MET A 480 6.05 0.05 -7.00
N HIS A 481 6.48 1.22 -6.56
CA HIS A 481 5.56 2.26 -6.10
C HIS A 481 4.93 3.11 -7.22
N SER A 482 5.54 3.14 -8.40
CA SER A 482 5.02 3.88 -9.57
C SER A 482 5.12 3.07 -10.85
N TYR A 483 5.59 1.82 -10.76
CA TYR A 483 5.90 0.95 -11.90
C TYR A 483 6.85 1.59 -12.92
N ASP A 484 7.73 2.49 -12.46
CA ASP A 484 8.53 3.36 -13.34
C ASP A 484 7.67 4.11 -14.36
N TYR A 485 6.46 4.53 -13.94
CA TYR A 485 5.43 5.18 -14.76
C TYR A 485 4.85 4.32 -15.88
N SER A 486 5.01 2.99 -15.80
CA SER A 486 4.36 2.00 -16.67
C SER A 486 3.09 1.41 -16.00
N GLY A 487 2.70 0.20 -16.37
CA GLY A 487 1.53 -0.51 -15.85
C GLY A 487 0.32 -0.40 -16.79
N PRO A 488 -0.86 -0.88 -16.38
CA PRO A 488 -1.12 -1.56 -15.09
C PRO A 488 -0.35 -2.88 -14.93
N TYR A 489 -0.25 -3.39 -13.68
CA TYR A 489 0.27 -4.73 -13.37
C TYR A 489 -0.79 -5.63 -12.75
N ALA A 490 -1.96 -5.10 -12.41
CA ALA A 490 -3.11 -5.88 -11.96
C ALA A 490 -3.83 -6.57 -13.13
N GLY A 491 -4.52 -7.67 -12.83
CA GLY A 491 -5.31 -8.42 -13.78
C GLY A 491 -4.48 -9.21 -14.79
N PHE A 492 -5.15 -9.70 -15.81
CA PHE A 492 -4.54 -10.55 -16.84
C PHE A 492 -3.59 -9.76 -17.74
N ARG A 493 -4.04 -8.66 -18.32
CA ARG A 493 -3.21 -7.76 -19.15
C ARG A 493 -2.09 -7.12 -18.36
N GLY A 494 -2.33 -6.87 -17.09
CA GLY A 494 -1.32 -6.34 -16.17
C GLY A 494 -0.16 -7.29 -15.96
N ALA A 495 -0.39 -8.59 -15.88
CA ALA A 495 0.67 -9.59 -15.80
C ALA A 495 1.54 -9.58 -17.07
N VAL A 496 0.94 -9.48 -18.26
CA VAL A 496 1.69 -9.34 -19.54
C VAL A 496 2.56 -8.08 -19.53
N ASN A 497 2.00 -6.95 -19.12
CA ASN A 497 2.77 -5.70 -19.01
C ASN A 497 3.97 -5.85 -18.07
N PHE A 498 3.78 -6.50 -16.92
CA PHE A 498 4.86 -6.78 -15.99
C PHE A 498 5.94 -7.66 -16.61
N GLY A 499 5.55 -8.78 -17.24
CA GLY A 499 6.48 -9.70 -17.92
C GLY A 499 7.30 -9.00 -19.01
N ARG A 500 6.65 -8.15 -19.80
CA ARG A 500 7.32 -7.31 -20.82
C ARG A 500 8.33 -6.36 -20.17
N ASP A 501 7.92 -5.62 -19.17
CA ASP A 501 8.75 -4.59 -18.55
C ASP A 501 9.96 -5.17 -17.81
N VAL A 502 9.80 -6.33 -17.15
CA VAL A 502 10.90 -7.06 -16.50
C VAL A 502 11.85 -7.62 -17.55
N THR A 503 11.32 -8.23 -18.61
CA THR A 503 12.14 -8.75 -19.72
C THR A 503 12.96 -7.63 -20.38
N MET A 504 12.33 -6.49 -20.66
CA MET A 504 13.04 -5.33 -21.20
C MET A 504 14.14 -4.86 -20.26
N SER A 505 13.87 -4.82 -18.94
CA SER A 505 14.86 -4.39 -17.95
C SER A 505 16.05 -5.32 -17.87
N LEU A 506 15.85 -6.62 -17.94
CA LEU A 506 16.93 -7.62 -17.84
C LEU A 506 17.75 -7.78 -19.11
N TYR A 507 17.11 -7.65 -20.27
CA TYR A 507 17.73 -8.00 -21.56
C TYR A 507 18.06 -6.78 -22.44
N THR A 508 17.86 -5.56 -21.95
CA THR A 508 18.27 -4.37 -22.71
C THR A 508 19.79 -4.21 -22.69
N ASN A 509 20.38 -3.98 -23.88
CA ASN A 509 21.80 -3.69 -23.99
C ASN A 509 22.24 -2.39 -23.29
N ALA A 510 21.29 -1.51 -22.96
CA ALA A 510 21.58 -0.28 -22.23
C ALA A 510 22.25 -0.53 -20.87
N TRP A 511 21.89 -1.61 -20.18
CA TRP A 511 22.52 -1.97 -18.90
C TRP A 511 23.98 -2.39 -19.04
N ALA A 512 24.36 -3.00 -20.14
CA ALA A 512 25.76 -3.30 -20.44
C ALA A 512 26.60 -2.02 -20.65
N LEU A 513 25.95 -0.94 -21.14
CA LEU A 513 26.56 0.36 -21.33
C LEU A 513 26.63 1.21 -20.04
N VAL A 514 25.79 0.89 -19.05
CA VAL A 514 25.70 1.61 -17.77
C VAL A 514 26.53 0.93 -16.67
N SER A 515 27.34 -0.08 -17.00
CA SER A 515 28.30 -0.63 -16.03
C SER A 515 29.16 0.51 -15.48
N PRO A 516 29.14 0.75 -14.16
CA PRO A 516 29.94 1.85 -13.59
C PRO A 516 31.39 1.70 -14.01
N PRO A 517 32.07 2.77 -14.43
CA PRO A 517 33.46 2.72 -14.87
C PRO A 517 34.40 2.03 -13.87
N TRP A 518 34.08 2.12 -12.57
CA TRP A 518 34.85 1.45 -11.50
C TRP A 518 34.68 -0.07 -11.42
N LYS A 519 33.69 -0.66 -12.09
CA LYS A 519 33.56 -2.12 -12.20
C LYS A 519 34.33 -2.70 -13.39
N THR A 520 34.64 -1.90 -14.38
CA THR A 520 35.31 -2.30 -15.61
C THR A 520 36.79 -1.86 -15.70
N ALA A 521 37.16 -0.81 -14.95
CA ALA A 521 38.54 -0.41 -14.84
C ALA A 521 39.22 -1.30 -13.76
N PRO A 522 40.41 -1.93 -14.03
CA PRO A 522 41.23 -2.41 -12.95
C PRO A 522 41.45 -1.22 -12.01
N MET A 523 41.06 -1.35 -10.72
CA MET A 523 41.39 -0.31 -9.73
C MET A 523 42.90 -0.07 -9.86
N LEU A 524 43.25 1.11 -10.28
CA LEU A 524 44.61 1.60 -10.15
C LEU A 524 44.91 1.57 -8.66
N GLU A 525 45.65 0.55 -8.23
CA GLU A 525 46.16 0.47 -6.88
C GLU A 525 46.89 1.80 -6.60
N GLY A 526 46.27 2.67 -5.83
CA GLY A 526 46.88 3.93 -5.43
C GLY A 526 46.04 5.19 -5.53
N SER A 527 44.84 5.21 -6.13
CA SER A 527 44.10 6.45 -6.34
C SER A 527 43.06 6.82 -5.28
N LEU A 528 42.89 6.04 -4.22
CA LEU A 528 42.01 6.37 -3.08
C LEU A 528 42.78 6.48 -1.75
N GLY A 529 44.04 6.83 -1.81
CA GLY A 529 44.84 7.22 -0.66
C GLY A 529 44.87 8.74 -0.53
N GLY A 530 43.97 9.32 0.22
CA GLY A 530 44.13 10.72 0.60
C GLY A 530 42.87 11.55 0.55
N GLY A 531 42.20 11.63 1.66
CA GLY A 531 41.14 12.59 1.88
C GLY A 531 40.32 12.24 3.13
N ARG A 532 40.76 12.75 4.27
CA ARG A 532 40.07 12.70 5.59
C ARG A 532 38.70 13.35 5.52
#